data_91257285607e6e534727c98e2b7f127b
#
_entry.id   91257285607e6e534727c98e2b7f127b
#
_cell.length_a   1.000
_cell.length_b   1.000
_cell.length_c   1.000
_cell.angle_alpha   90.00
_cell.angle_beta   90.00
_cell.angle_gamma   90.00
#
_symmetry.space_group_name_H-M   'P 1'
#
loop_
_entity.id
_entity.type
_entity.pdbx_description
1 polymer ?
#
loop_
_entity_poly.entity_id
_entity_poly.type
_entity_poly.pdbx_seq_one_letter_code
_entity_poly.pdbx_strand_id
1 'polypeptide(L)'
;MKKVWLILPAFLGAITLFLLAVLLGKFSREEKIFQEQIPLNGLTYDEAFLKEAEKLPGIQSVTPVVPLAVHLSMEEYSMDAELFGVELTDLQYQAEQVSDTVLGRTPVLLIGKEALSALSDSNGHRISEKRLNQLLEGCQDLVLTASFQERPEQTFPCRVAAILKEPADRICFSIDQAKALAEQYGQSFSVKEILLTVKGETNFRKAKESVSAPHV
;
A
#
# COMPACT_ATOMS: atom_id res chain seq x y z
N MET A 1 5.58 68.64 6.88
CA MET A 1 5.44 67.53 7.86
C MET A 1 4.17 66.68 7.74
N LYS A 2 3.33 66.78 6.67
CA LYS A 2 2.10 66.02 6.52
C LYS A 2 2.22 64.66 5.77
N LYS A 3 3.33 64.35 5.13
CA LYS A 3 3.51 63.12 4.34
C LYS A 3 4.03 61.88 5.16
N VAL A 4 4.62 62.11 6.32
CA VAL A 4 5.16 61.00 7.14
C VAL A 4 4.05 60.24 7.87
N TRP A 5 2.90 60.89 8.17
CA TRP A 5 1.77 60.29 8.87
C TRP A 5 1.00 59.24 8.04
N LEU A 6 1.11 59.31 6.71
CA LEU A 6 0.43 58.34 5.82
C LEU A 6 1.29 57.07 5.54
N ILE A 7 2.60 57.13 5.71
CA ILE A 7 3.52 56.04 5.44
C ILE A 7 3.51 55.00 6.58
N LEU A 8 3.36 55.49 7.84
CA LEU A 8 3.39 54.62 9.02
C LEU A 8 2.24 53.58 9.04
N PRO A 9 0.96 53.93 8.81
CA PRO A 9 -0.13 52.93 8.78
C PRO A 9 -0.01 51.98 7.58
N ALA A 10 0.49 52.44 6.43
CA ALA A 10 0.72 51.60 5.27
C ALA A 10 1.82 50.50 5.52
N PHE A 11 2.88 50.93 6.23
CA PHE A 11 3.98 50.00 6.61
C PHE A 11 3.52 48.96 7.66
N LEU A 12 2.72 49.40 8.65
CA LEU A 12 2.12 48.49 9.64
C LEU A 12 1.15 47.50 8.97
N GLY A 13 0.32 47.96 8.02
CA GLY A 13 -0.57 47.10 7.27
C GLY A 13 0.16 46.05 6.42
N ALA A 14 1.27 46.42 5.80
CA ALA A 14 2.10 45.48 5.02
C ALA A 14 2.76 44.42 5.91
N ILE A 15 3.25 44.82 7.10
CA ILE A 15 3.85 43.85 8.07
C ILE A 15 2.79 42.89 8.61
N THR A 16 1.57 43.39 8.93
CA THR A 16 0.51 42.50 9.42
C THR A 16 0.02 41.55 8.33
N LEU A 17 -0.09 41.97 7.07
CA LEU A 17 -0.43 41.12 5.93
C LEU A 17 0.67 40.07 5.68
N PHE A 18 1.94 40.45 5.78
CA PHE A 18 3.05 39.53 5.63
C PHE A 18 3.09 38.47 6.76
N LEU A 19 2.89 38.89 8.01
CA LEU A 19 2.80 37.98 9.16
C LEU A 19 1.59 37.04 9.05
N LEU A 20 0.45 37.56 8.57
CA LEU A 20 -0.73 36.75 8.31
C LEU A 20 -0.50 35.74 7.18
N ALA A 21 0.16 36.13 6.11
CA ALA A 21 0.53 35.24 5.01
C ALA A 21 1.51 34.15 5.45
N VAL A 22 2.50 34.50 6.31
CA VAL A 22 3.44 33.51 6.89
C VAL A 22 2.73 32.56 7.85
N LEU A 23 1.81 33.07 8.68
CA LEU A 23 0.98 32.25 9.55
C LEU A 23 0.07 31.33 8.74
N LEU A 24 -0.64 31.86 7.76
CA LEU A 24 -1.51 31.05 6.88
C LEU A 24 -0.69 30.04 6.06
N GLY A 25 0.49 30.41 5.58
CA GLY A 25 1.39 29.50 4.89
C GLY A 25 1.95 28.38 5.79
N LYS A 26 2.09 28.62 7.11
CA LYS A 26 2.41 27.55 8.07
C LYS A 26 1.21 26.65 8.38
N PHE A 27 -0.01 27.21 8.39
CA PHE A 27 -1.25 26.42 8.57
C PHE A 27 -1.66 25.65 7.32
N SER A 28 -1.24 26.08 6.12
CA SER A 28 -1.58 25.44 4.83
C SER A 28 -0.56 24.40 4.37
N ARG A 29 0.48 24.06 5.14
CA ARG A 29 1.25 22.87 4.86
C ARG A 29 0.45 21.67 5.36
N GLU A 30 -0.43 21.16 4.50
CA GLU A 30 -0.90 19.78 4.65
C GLU A 30 0.36 18.91 4.75
N GLU A 31 0.65 18.45 5.96
CA GLU A 31 1.77 17.55 6.17
C GLU A 31 1.48 16.29 5.37
N LYS A 32 2.36 16.02 4.40
CA LYS A 32 2.26 14.84 3.53
C LYS A 32 2.16 13.57 4.37
N ILE A 33 1.24 12.70 4.03
CA ILE A 33 1.13 11.38 4.61
C ILE A 33 2.09 10.44 3.88
N PHE A 34 2.85 9.68 4.62
CA PHE A 34 3.76 8.66 4.14
C PHE A 34 3.25 7.29 4.56
N GLN A 35 3.27 6.35 3.64
CA GLN A 35 2.88 4.98 3.90
C GLN A 35 3.95 4.03 3.36
N GLU A 36 4.37 3.08 4.18
CA GLU A 36 5.36 2.08 3.79
C GLU A 36 5.10 0.77 4.52
N GLN A 37 5.37 -0.32 3.83
CA GLN A 37 5.35 -1.67 4.39
C GLN A 37 6.71 -1.98 5.01
N ILE A 38 6.71 -2.37 6.28
CA ILE A 38 7.92 -2.56 7.09
C ILE A 38 7.91 -3.98 7.69
N PRO A 39 9.00 -4.75 7.55
CA PRO A 39 9.13 -6.05 8.18
C PRO A 39 9.26 -5.93 9.70
N LEU A 40 8.62 -6.84 10.43
CA LEU A 40 8.64 -6.87 11.89
C LEU A 40 9.95 -7.39 12.50
N ASN A 41 10.86 -7.96 11.69
CA ASN A 41 12.20 -8.40 12.11
C ASN A 41 12.24 -9.17 13.45
N GLY A 42 11.28 -10.08 13.65
CA GLY A 42 11.17 -10.89 14.88
C GLY A 42 10.30 -10.28 15.98
N LEU A 43 9.79 -9.08 15.79
CA LEU A 43 8.76 -8.52 16.65
C LEU A 43 7.43 -9.25 16.44
N THR A 44 6.65 -9.38 17.50
CA THR A 44 5.30 -9.92 17.42
C THR A 44 4.30 -8.79 17.27
N TYR A 45 3.38 -8.91 16.30
CA TYR A 45 2.27 -7.99 16.16
C TYR A 45 1.22 -8.30 17.23
N ASP A 46 1.31 -7.62 18.36
CA ASP A 46 0.42 -7.77 19.50
C ASP A 46 0.00 -6.41 20.07
N GLU A 47 -0.82 -6.45 21.11
CA GLU A 47 -1.35 -5.24 21.76
C GLU A 47 -0.23 -4.38 22.37
N ALA A 48 0.85 -5.00 22.85
CA ALA A 48 1.97 -4.28 23.45
C ALA A 48 2.73 -3.51 22.37
N PHE A 49 3.00 -4.15 21.22
CA PHE A 49 3.60 -3.52 20.08
C PHE A 49 2.77 -2.34 19.57
N LEU A 50 1.45 -2.51 19.44
CA LEU A 50 0.56 -1.44 18.97
C LEU A 50 0.57 -0.24 19.92
N LYS A 51 0.50 -0.47 21.23
CA LYS A 51 0.57 0.60 22.24
C LYS A 51 1.88 1.39 22.21
N GLU A 52 3.00 0.74 21.89
CA GLU A 52 4.28 1.43 21.74
C GLU A 52 4.35 2.20 20.42
N ALA A 53 3.87 1.61 19.33
CA ALA A 53 3.84 2.26 18.03
C ALA A 53 2.94 3.52 18.04
N GLU A 54 1.78 3.46 18.67
CA GLU A 54 0.85 4.61 18.80
C GLU A 54 1.43 5.81 19.55
N LYS A 55 2.45 5.60 20.40
CA LYS A 55 3.14 6.70 21.09
C LYS A 55 4.08 7.50 20.19
N LEU A 56 4.42 6.96 19.03
CA LEU A 56 5.32 7.63 18.10
C LEU A 56 4.63 8.83 17.43
N PRO A 57 5.32 9.96 17.27
CA PRO A 57 4.70 11.17 16.74
C PRO A 57 4.27 11.01 15.29
N GLY A 58 3.06 11.44 14.99
CA GLY A 58 2.52 11.47 13.63
C GLY A 58 1.96 10.16 13.12
N ILE A 59 1.99 9.07 13.90
CA ILE A 59 1.35 7.79 13.54
C ILE A 59 -0.15 8.03 13.31
N GLN A 60 -0.65 7.51 12.19
CA GLN A 60 -2.06 7.49 11.83
C GLN A 60 -2.64 6.09 11.88
N SER A 61 -1.91 5.12 11.33
CA SER A 61 -2.27 3.71 11.45
C SER A 61 -1.03 2.81 11.43
N VAL A 62 -1.17 1.66 12.08
CA VAL A 62 -0.23 0.54 12.05
C VAL A 62 -1.06 -0.71 11.83
N THR A 63 -1.10 -1.19 10.59
CA THR A 63 -1.96 -2.30 10.22
C THR A 63 -1.16 -3.53 9.81
N PRO A 64 -1.64 -4.75 10.13
CA PRO A 64 -0.92 -5.96 9.81
C PRO A 64 -0.88 -6.22 8.31
N VAL A 65 0.23 -6.78 7.84
CA VAL A 65 0.38 -7.29 6.48
C VAL A 65 0.74 -8.76 6.54
N VAL A 66 0.01 -9.57 5.80
CA VAL A 66 0.20 -11.01 5.72
C VAL A 66 0.61 -11.39 4.31
N PRO A 67 1.90 -11.66 4.06
CA PRO A 67 2.35 -12.15 2.77
C PRO A 67 1.98 -13.62 2.59
N LEU A 68 1.41 -13.95 1.43
CA LEU A 68 1.14 -15.31 0.99
C LEU A 68 1.93 -15.60 -0.29
N ALA A 69 2.88 -16.52 -0.20
CA ALA A 69 3.68 -16.97 -1.34
C ALA A 69 2.83 -17.89 -2.23
N VAL A 70 2.65 -17.50 -3.48
CA VAL A 70 1.82 -18.23 -4.45
C VAL A 70 2.54 -18.38 -5.79
N HIS A 71 2.14 -19.39 -6.55
CA HIS A 71 2.36 -19.46 -7.98
C HIS A 71 1.12 -18.90 -8.67
N LEU A 72 1.29 -17.84 -9.44
CA LEU A 72 0.23 -17.11 -10.12
C LEU A 72 0.26 -17.43 -11.62
N SER A 73 -0.89 -17.76 -12.21
CA SER A 73 -1.01 -18.07 -13.63
C SER A 73 -2.07 -17.21 -14.28
N MET A 74 -1.80 -16.76 -15.49
CA MET A 74 -2.68 -15.96 -16.34
C MET A 74 -2.48 -16.37 -17.79
N GLU A 75 -3.48 -17.00 -18.40
CA GLU A 75 -3.38 -17.64 -19.73
C GLU A 75 -2.19 -18.62 -19.80
N GLU A 76 -1.26 -18.43 -20.74
CA GLU A 76 -0.04 -19.24 -20.90
C GLU A 76 1.14 -18.75 -20.04
N TYR A 77 0.97 -17.68 -19.31
CA TYR A 77 2.03 -17.09 -18.48
C TYR A 77 1.87 -17.45 -17.01
N SER A 78 3.00 -17.59 -16.33
CA SER A 78 3.02 -17.81 -14.87
C SER A 78 4.21 -17.16 -14.20
N MET A 79 4.13 -16.98 -12.89
CA MET A 79 5.21 -16.45 -12.05
C MET A 79 5.02 -16.85 -10.60
N ASP A 80 6.10 -16.88 -9.85
CA ASP A 80 6.05 -16.87 -8.40
C ASP A 80 5.79 -15.43 -7.92
N ALA A 81 4.86 -15.27 -6.99
CA ALA A 81 4.43 -13.97 -6.48
C ALA A 81 4.15 -14.03 -4.98
N GLU A 82 4.13 -12.86 -4.37
CA GLU A 82 3.56 -12.66 -3.04
C GLU A 82 2.26 -11.86 -3.15
N LEU A 83 1.19 -12.40 -2.56
CA LEU A 83 -0.06 -11.68 -2.35
C LEU A 83 -0.05 -11.08 -0.94
N PHE A 84 -0.24 -9.78 -0.84
CA PHE A 84 -0.21 -9.07 0.44
C PHE A 84 -1.64 -8.87 0.98
N GLY A 85 -2.00 -9.64 2.01
CA GLY A 85 -3.22 -9.45 2.77
C GLY A 85 -3.11 -8.20 3.63
N VAL A 86 -3.90 -7.16 3.33
CA VAL A 86 -3.87 -5.86 4.00
C VAL A 86 -5.27 -5.40 4.36
N GLU A 87 -5.38 -4.46 5.31
CA GLU A 87 -6.63 -3.73 5.52
C GLU A 87 -6.80 -2.72 4.38
N LEU A 88 -7.73 -3.00 3.46
CA LEU A 88 -7.90 -2.22 2.23
C LEU A 88 -8.35 -0.78 2.49
N THR A 89 -9.03 -0.52 3.61
CA THR A 89 -9.45 0.84 4.01
C THR A 89 -8.28 1.72 4.40
N ASP A 90 -7.18 1.10 4.85
CA ASP A 90 -5.98 1.81 5.28
C ASP A 90 -4.93 1.94 4.17
N LEU A 91 -5.09 1.16 3.09
CA LEU A 91 -4.18 1.20 1.96
C LEU A 91 -4.38 2.49 1.15
N GLN A 92 -3.34 3.31 1.06
CA GLN A 92 -3.31 4.43 0.12
C GLN A 92 -2.93 3.91 -1.27
N TYR A 93 -3.82 4.07 -2.24
CA TYR A 93 -3.57 3.63 -3.61
C TYR A 93 -4.09 4.62 -4.64
N GLN A 94 -3.49 4.58 -5.82
CA GLN A 94 -3.97 5.26 -7.02
C GLN A 94 -4.30 4.20 -8.07
N ALA A 95 -5.58 4.07 -8.39
CA ALA A 95 -6.03 3.15 -9.44
C ALA A 95 -5.87 3.78 -10.82
N GLU A 96 -5.35 3.00 -11.79
CA GLU A 96 -5.37 3.32 -13.21
C GLU A 96 -6.69 2.84 -13.84
N GLN A 97 -7.15 1.64 -13.43
CA GLN A 97 -8.39 1.04 -13.84
C GLN A 97 -9.10 0.41 -12.64
N VAL A 98 -10.41 0.44 -12.62
CA VAL A 98 -11.25 -0.16 -11.57
C VAL A 98 -12.32 -1.03 -12.24
N SER A 99 -12.52 -2.24 -11.70
CA SER A 99 -13.58 -3.16 -12.12
C SER A 99 -14.86 -2.90 -11.34
N ASP A 100 -15.99 -2.89 -12.03
CA ASP A 100 -17.31 -2.74 -11.40
C ASP A 100 -17.81 -4.04 -10.73
N THR A 101 -17.11 -5.17 -10.90
CA THR A 101 -17.59 -6.49 -10.49
C THR A 101 -16.76 -7.05 -9.34
N VAL A 102 -17.20 -6.82 -8.12
CA VAL A 102 -16.54 -7.38 -6.93
C VAL A 102 -17.58 -7.95 -5.99
N LEU A 103 -18.06 -9.16 -6.26
CA LEU A 103 -18.94 -9.87 -5.32
C LEU A 103 -18.67 -11.38 -5.37
N GLY A 104 -18.38 -11.97 -4.21
CA GLY A 104 -18.25 -13.42 -4.06
C GLY A 104 -17.17 -13.83 -3.05
N ARG A 105 -17.00 -15.15 -2.88
CA ARG A 105 -15.96 -15.76 -2.04
C ARG A 105 -14.59 -15.82 -2.72
N THR A 106 -14.51 -15.47 -4.00
CA THR A 106 -13.27 -15.45 -4.77
C THR A 106 -12.41 -14.30 -4.30
N PRO A 107 -11.12 -14.51 -4.00
CA PRO A 107 -10.19 -13.45 -3.67
C PRO A 107 -10.17 -12.37 -4.74
N VAL A 108 -10.15 -11.12 -4.28
CA VAL A 108 -10.20 -9.94 -5.13
C VAL A 108 -8.90 -9.17 -4.98
N LEU A 109 -8.18 -9.04 -6.09
CA LEU A 109 -6.84 -8.48 -6.12
C LEU A 109 -6.84 -7.03 -6.60
N LEU A 110 -6.04 -6.21 -5.92
CA LEU A 110 -5.56 -4.92 -6.39
C LEU A 110 -4.14 -5.13 -6.89
N ILE A 111 -3.90 -5.00 -8.19
CA ILE A 111 -2.64 -5.39 -8.82
C ILE A 111 -1.87 -4.16 -9.25
N GLY A 112 -0.66 -3.98 -8.72
CA GLY A 112 0.29 -3.01 -9.22
C GLY A 112 0.71 -3.37 -10.65
N LYS A 113 0.75 -2.40 -11.54
CA LYS A 113 1.04 -2.63 -12.97
C LYS A 113 2.36 -3.33 -13.21
N GLU A 114 3.37 -3.03 -12.40
CA GLU A 114 4.71 -3.62 -12.51
C GLU A 114 4.82 -5.00 -11.86
N ALA A 115 3.90 -5.32 -10.95
CA ALA A 115 3.91 -6.59 -10.22
C ALA A 115 3.81 -7.82 -11.13
N LEU A 116 3.18 -7.68 -12.29
CA LEU A 116 3.04 -8.76 -13.29
C LEU A 116 4.16 -8.81 -14.33
N SER A 117 5.17 -7.94 -14.25
CA SER A 117 6.27 -7.88 -15.24
C SER A 117 7.17 -9.12 -15.26
N ALA A 118 7.12 -9.94 -14.20
CA ALA A 118 7.87 -11.20 -14.09
C ALA A 118 7.17 -12.39 -14.76
N LEU A 119 5.92 -12.24 -15.23
CA LEU A 119 5.19 -13.30 -15.93
C LEU A 119 6.00 -13.83 -17.13
N SER A 120 6.10 -15.15 -17.25
CA SER A 120 6.80 -15.83 -18.34
C SER A 120 6.01 -17.05 -18.82
N ASP A 121 6.19 -17.39 -20.10
CA ASP A 121 5.64 -18.59 -20.70
C ASP A 121 6.41 -19.86 -20.26
N SER A 122 5.95 -21.03 -20.70
CA SER A 122 6.58 -22.32 -20.40
C SER A 122 8.02 -22.45 -20.95
N ASN A 123 8.44 -21.60 -21.87
CA ASN A 123 9.79 -21.55 -22.43
C ASN A 123 10.69 -20.53 -21.71
N GLY A 124 10.16 -19.82 -20.71
CA GLY A 124 10.88 -18.80 -19.95
C GLY A 124 10.94 -17.43 -20.62
N HIS A 125 10.17 -17.20 -21.71
CA HIS A 125 10.09 -15.88 -22.31
C HIS A 125 9.16 -14.99 -21.52
N ARG A 126 9.67 -13.85 -21.07
CA ARG A 126 8.87 -12.86 -20.34
C ARG A 126 7.77 -12.27 -21.21
N ILE A 127 6.63 -12.00 -20.59
CA ILE A 127 5.53 -11.29 -21.22
C ILE A 127 6.00 -9.92 -21.72
N SER A 128 5.66 -9.56 -22.95
CA SER A 128 5.97 -8.22 -23.46
C SER A 128 5.03 -7.18 -22.84
N GLU A 129 5.52 -5.96 -22.65
CA GLU A 129 4.72 -4.85 -22.12
C GLU A 129 3.44 -4.62 -22.93
N LYS A 130 3.53 -4.72 -24.26
CA LYS A 130 2.35 -4.62 -25.15
C LYS A 130 1.31 -5.69 -24.84
N ARG A 131 1.74 -6.95 -24.64
CA ARG A 131 0.83 -8.06 -24.34
C ARG A 131 0.22 -7.92 -22.97
N LEU A 132 1.04 -7.54 -21.98
CA LEU A 132 0.56 -7.27 -20.63
C LEU A 132 -0.50 -6.17 -20.61
N ASN A 133 -0.24 -5.03 -21.27
CA ASN A 133 -1.23 -3.96 -21.36
C ASN A 133 -2.54 -4.42 -22.03
N GLN A 134 -2.48 -5.22 -23.09
CA GLN A 134 -3.67 -5.79 -23.73
C GLN A 134 -4.50 -6.67 -22.78
N LEU A 135 -3.84 -7.49 -21.95
CA LEU A 135 -4.51 -8.33 -20.98
C LEU A 135 -5.15 -7.51 -19.85
N LEU A 136 -4.49 -6.43 -19.45
CA LEU A 136 -4.97 -5.55 -18.38
C LEU A 136 -6.07 -4.58 -18.83
N GLU A 137 -6.21 -4.29 -20.13
CA GLU A 137 -7.28 -3.43 -20.66
C GLU A 137 -8.69 -3.94 -20.33
N GLY A 138 -8.85 -5.26 -20.13
CA GLY A 138 -10.11 -5.91 -19.72
C GLY A 138 -10.08 -6.38 -18.27
N CYS A 139 -9.52 -5.61 -17.33
CA CYS A 139 -9.28 -6.07 -15.96
C CYS A 139 -10.52 -6.63 -15.23
N GLN A 140 -11.72 -6.15 -15.54
CA GLN A 140 -12.98 -6.64 -14.96
C GLN A 140 -13.29 -8.11 -15.28
N ASP A 141 -12.83 -8.61 -16.44
CA ASP A 141 -13.01 -9.98 -16.88
C ASP A 141 -11.79 -10.85 -16.61
N LEU A 142 -10.71 -10.25 -16.06
CA LEU A 142 -9.47 -10.92 -15.82
C LEU A 142 -9.57 -11.86 -14.61
N VAL A 143 -9.39 -13.14 -14.88
CA VAL A 143 -9.30 -14.18 -13.84
C VAL A 143 -7.88 -14.75 -13.84
N LEU A 144 -7.26 -14.69 -12.69
CA LEU A 144 -5.98 -15.31 -12.41
C LEU A 144 -6.22 -16.61 -11.66
N THR A 145 -5.35 -17.58 -11.87
CA THR A 145 -5.33 -18.79 -11.03
C THR A 145 -4.10 -18.71 -10.14
N ALA A 146 -4.30 -18.88 -8.85
CA ALA A 146 -3.22 -18.95 -7.88
C ALA A 146 -3.16 -20.34 -7.24
N SER A 147 -1.97 -20.79 -6.85
CA SER A 147 -1.75 -21.93 -5.96
C SER A 147 -0.69 -21.57 -4.94
N PHE A 148 -0.74 -22.18 -3.74
CA PHE A 148 0.33 -22.00 -2.78
C PHE A 148 1.61 -22.68 -3.28
N GLN A 149 2.76 -22.05 -3.12
CA GLN A 149 4.04 -22.61 -3.55
C GLN A 149 4.34 -23.95 -2.89
N GLU A 150 3.94 -24.14 -1.62
CA GLU A 150 4.12 -25.38 -0.88
C GLU A 150 3.11 -26.48 -1.26
N ARG A 151 2.02 -26.12 -1.95
CA ARG A 151 0.92 -27.02 -2.34
C ARG A 151 0.36 -26.66 -3.72
N PRO A 152 1.14 -26.90 -4.77
CA PRO A 152 0.80 -26.48 -6.12
C PRO A 152 -0.48 -27.15 -6.68
N GLU A 153 -0.91 -28.25 -6.09
CA GLU A 153 -2.17 -28.93 -6.44
C GLU A 153 -3.42 -28.20 -5.94
N GLN A 154 -3.25 -27.31 -4.96
CA GLN A 154 -4.36 -26.54 -4.38
C GLN A 154 -4.49 -25.20 -5.10
N THR A 155 -5.26 -25.19 -6.18
CA THR A 155 -5.50 -24.00 -6.98
C THR A 155 -6.77 -23.28 -6.57
N PHE A 156 -6.75 -21.95 -6.68
CA PHE A 156 -7.93 -21.11 -6.48
C PHE A 156 -7.96 -19.96 -7.47
N PRO A 157 -9.15 -19.57 -7.96
CA PRO A 157 -9.28 -18.42 -8.84
C PRO A 157 -9.17 -17.12 -8.03
N CYS A 158 -8.59 -16.08 -8.67
CA CYS A 158 -8.56 -14.71 -8.16
C CYS A 158 -9.17 -13.78 -9.22
N ARG A 159 -9.93 -12.78 -8.79
CA ARG A 159 -10.44 -11.73 -9.67
C ARG A 159 -9.65 -10.44 -9.47
N VAL A 160 -9.59 -9.63 -10.50
CA VAL A 160 -8.93 -8.33 -10.43
C VAL A 160 -9.99 -7.24 -10.21
N ALA A 161 -9.86 -6.48 -9.12
CA ALA A 161 -10.70 -5.34 -8.83
C ALA A 161 -10.14 -4.04 -9.40
N ALA A 162 -8.83 -3.88 -9.39
CA ALA A 162 -8.19 -2.69 -9.92
C ALA A 162 -6.75 -2.96 -10.35
N ILE A 163 -6.32 -2.20 -11.36
CA ILE A 163 -4.90 -2.06 -11.70
C ILE A 163 -4.42 -0.76 -11.06
N LEU A 164 -3.35 -0.87 -10.26
CA LEU A 164 -2.80 0.23 -9.50
C LEU A 164 -1.62 0.87 -10.23
N LYS A 165 -1.62 2.20 -10.23
CA LYS A 165 -0.45 3.00 -10.56
C LYS A 165 0.52 3.05 -9.37
N GLU A 166 -0.06 3.16 -8.15
CA GLU A 166 0.66 3.16 -6.88
C GLU A 166 -0.11 2.33 -5.84
N PRO A 167 0.52 1.40 -5.13
CA PRO A 167 1.87 0.86 -5.34
C PRO A 167 1.96 0.01 -6.62
N ALA A 168 3.00 0.26 -7.46
CA ALA A 168 3.10 -0.36 -8.78
C ALA A 168 3.60 -1.81 -8.75
N ASP A 169 4.36 -2.19 -7.74
CA ASP A 169 5.12 -3.44 -7.61
C ASP A 169 4.45 -4.53 -6.77
N ARG A 170 3.19 -4.32 -6.32
CA ARG A 170 2.54 -5.18 -5.34
C ARG A 170 1.20 -5.72 -5.83
N ILE A 171 0.84 -6.88 -5.27
CA ILE A 171 -0.50 -7.47 -5.43
C ILE A 171 -1.13 -7.53 -4.05
N CYS A 172 -2.11 -6.67 -3.81
CA CYS A 172 -2.79 -6.55 -2.53
C CYS A 172 -4.19 -7.16 -2.57
N PHE A 173 -4.69 -7.63 -1.44
CA PHE A 173 -6.07 -8.08 -1.26
C PHE A 173 -6.49 -7.97 0.20
N SER A 174 -7.77 -8.20 0.52
CA SER A 174 -8.25 -8.07 1.89
C SER A 174 -7.56 -9.06 2.83
N ILE A 175 -7.15 -8.60 4.01
CA ILE A 175 -6.59 -9.44 5.06
C ILE A 175 -7.58 -10.51 5.54
N ASP A 176 -8.88 -10.22 5.54
CA ASP A 176 -9.91 -11.20 5.87
C ASP A 176 -9.97 -12.34 4.84
N GLN A 177 -9.80 -12.02 3.56
CA GLN A 177 -9.68 -13.03 2.51
C GLN A 177 -8.38 -13.84 2.65
N ALA A 178 -7.26 -13.20 3.03
CA ALA A 178 -6.01 -13.88 3.31
C ALA A 178 -6.17 -14.90 4.45
N LYS A 179 -6.85 -14.49 5.53
CA LYS A 179 -7.15 -15.37 6.67
C LYS A 179 -8.04 -16.54 6.26
N ALA A 180 -9.12 -16.28 5.53
CA ALA A 180 -10.03 -17.31 5.06
C ALA A 180 -9.35 -18.32 4.14
N LEU A 181 -8.45 -17.87 3.24
CA LEU A 181 -7.65 -18.75 2.40
C LEU A 181 -6.69 -19.60 3.23
N ALA A 182 -5.96 -18.99 4.17
CA ALA A 182 -5.03 -19.72 5.02
C ALA A 182 -5.76 -20.82 5.83
N GLU A 183 -6.92 -20.50 6.41
CA GLU A 183 -7.77 -21.46 7.12
C GLU A 183 -8.28 -22.58 6.19
N GLN A 184 -8.78 -22.23 5.01
CA GLN A 184 -9.35 -23.19 4.04
C GLN A 184 -8.30 -24.21 3.56
N TYR A 185 -7.06 -23.75 3.36
CA TYR A 185 -5.98 -24.58 2.81
C TYR A 185 -4.97 -25.04 3.86
N GLY A 186 -5.23 -24.78 5.16
CA GLY A 186 -4.37 -25.22 6.27
C GLY A 186 -2.98 -24.60 6.22
N GLN A 187 -2.90 -23.33 5.76
CA GLN A 187 -1.67 -22.54 5.77
C GLN A 187 -1.50 -21.80 7.09
N SER A 188 -0.25 -21.52 7.46
CA SER A 188 0.01 -20.67 8.62
C SER A 188 -0.36 -19.21 8.31
N PHE A 189 -1.18 -18.65 9.17
CA PHE A 189 -1.49 -17.21 9.13
C PHE A 189 -0.61 -16.50 10.15
N SER A 190 0.37 -15.75 9.68
CA SER A 190 1.24 -14.98 10.57
C SER A 190 1.51 -13.60 10.00
N VAL A 191 1.40 -12.58 10.85
CA VAL A 191 1.78 -11.22 10.52
C VAL A 191 3.31 -11.13 10.53
N LYS A 192 3.91 -10.87 9.38
CA LYS A 192 5.35 -10.71 9.23
C LYS A 192 5.77 -9.28 8.98
N GLU A 193 4.84 -8.46 8.55
CA GLU A 193 5.05 -7.08 8.14
C GLU A 193 3.90 -6.21 8.62
N ILE A 194 4.14 -4.92 8.65
CA ILE A 194 3.12 -3.92 8.95
C ILE A 194 3.07 -2.86 7.85
N LEU A 195 1.90 -2.31 7.60
CA LEU A 195 1.72 -1.10 6.83
C LEU A 195 1.70 0.08 7.81
N LEU A 196 2.75 0.88 7.77
CA LEU A 196 2.94 2.04 8.64
C LEU A 196 2.52 3.31 7.91
N THR A 197 1.52 4.01 8.45
CA THR A 197 1.04 5.28 7.92
C THR A 197 1.35 6.41 8.88
N VAL A 198 2.12 7.41 8.44
CA VAL A 198 2.62 8.49 9.31
C VAL A 198 2.48 9.84 8.62
N LYS A 199 2.06 10.83 9.39
CA LYS A 199 1.98 12.22 8.97
C LYS A 199 3.31 12.95 9.21
N GLY A 200 3.89 13.51 8.15
CA GLY A 200 5.14 14.27 8.18
C GLY A 200 6.39 13.41 8.00
N GLU A 201 7.28 13.83 7.08
CA GLU A 201 8.49 13.10 6.68
C GLU A 201 9.44 12.80 7.85
N THR A 202 9.64 13.80 8.74
CA THR A 202 10.53 13.63 9.90
C THR A 202 9.99 12.60 10.88
N ASN A 203 8.66 12.59 11.10
CA ASN A 203 7.99 11.63 11.96
C ASN A 203 8.06 10.23 11.34
N PHE A 204 7.85 10.14 10.03
CA PHE A 204 7.93 8.88 9.30
C PHE A 204 9.30 8.22 9.43
N ARG A 205 10.39 8.97 9.22
CA ARG A 205 11.76 8.44 9.40
C ARG A 205 12.00 7.93 10.81
N LYS A 206 11.61 8.70 11.85
CA LYS A 206 11.73 8.28 13.25
C LYS A 206 10.93 7.04 13.58
N ALA A 207 9.68 6.98 13.11
CA ALA A 207 8.81 5.83 13.33
C ALA A 207 9.38 4.57 12.66
N LYS A 208 9.84 4.68 11.43
CA LYS A 208 10.49 3.60 10.70
C LYS A 208 11.74 3.08 11.43
N GLU A 209 12.62 3.97 11.88
CA GLU A 209 13.81 3.60 12.66
C GLU A 209 13.45 2.88 13.95
N SER A 210 12.43 3.36 14.68
CA SER A 210 11.99 2.77 15.95
C SER A 210 11.38 1.38 15.76
N VAL A 211 10.59 1.16 14.71
CA VAL A 211 9.96 -0.13 14.42
C VAL A 211 10.94 -1.13 13.82
N SER A 212 11.93 -0.66 13.05
CA SER A 212 12.92 -1.53 12.39
C SER A 212 14.13 -1.85 13.28
N ALA A 213 14.28 -1.17 14.42
CA ALA A 213 15.41 -1.40 15.31
C ALA A 213 15.31 -2.81 15.93
N PRO A 214 16.39 -3.62 15.88
CA PRO A 214 16.39 -4.87 16.59
C PRO A 214 16.31 -4.59 18.09
N HIS A 215 15.23 -5.03 18.73
CA HIS A 215 15.14 -5.03 20.18
C HIS A 215 16.07 -6.13 20.71
N VAL A 216 17.21 -5.71 21.28
CA VAL A 216 18.19 -6.59 21.96
C VAL A 216 17.68 -6.96 23.34
#